data_f564b7b466a98f35b34290b1fc0bdaa4
#
_entry.id   f564b7b466a98f35b34290b1fc0bdaa4
#
_cell.length_a   1.000
_cell.length_b   1.000
_cell.length_c   1.000
_cell.angle_alpha   90.00
_cell.angle_beta   90.00
_cell.angle_gamma   90.00
#
_symmetry.space_group_name_H-M   'P 1'
#
loop_
_entity.id
_entity.type
_entity.pdbx_description
1 polymer ?
#
loop_
_entity_poly.entity_id
_entity_poly.type
_entity_poly.pdbx_seq_one_letter_code
_entity_poly.pdbx_strand_id
1 'polypeptide(L)'
;SQFNEDIKILKIFKEKGFYVDVGCYHPVRYNNTYKMFKLGWTGMNIDLNPFSIELFKVARPTDLNICTAVSNKKVRNLYFNHELSPENTLEKNHAVFYEKTFGSKIKKPKKIRTRKLSEIFRKNRISKVDFLNIDSEGHELSILKSINLKKFNIKVICIEVLKHNMKAIKESKKVIKCLKKNGFKFKFRIGINFIFTR
;
A
#
# COMPACT_ATOMS: atom_id res chain seq x y z
N SER A 1 -8.10 -1.45 -10.64
CA SER A 1 -6.96 -2.36 -10.37
C SER A 1 -6.21 -2.71 -11.65
N GLN A 2 -5.03 -3.28 -11.52
CA GLN A 2 -4.15 -3.60 -12.64
C GLN A 2 -4.43 -5.00 -13.22
N PHE A 3 -4.80 -5.94 -12.35
CA PHE A 3 -5.02 -7.36 -12.68
C PHE A 3 -6.40 -7.87 -12.23
N ASN A 4 -7.39 -6.98 -12.07
CA ASN A 4 -8.73 -7.29 -11.53
C ASN A 4 -8.71 -7.81 -10.07
N GLU A 5 -7.75 -7.34 -9.26
CA GLU A 5 -7.63 -7.66 -7.84
C GLU A 5 -8.91 -7.29 -7.10
N ASP A 6 -9.42 -6.09 -7.32
CA ASP A 6 -10.64 -5.56 -6.72
C ASP A 6 -11.85 -6.48 -6.92
N ILE A 7 -12.02 -7.05 -8.12
CA ILE A 7 -13.15 -7.96 -8.42
C ILE A 7 -13.06 -9.24 -7.60
N LYS A 8 -11.85 -9.84 -7.51
CA LYS A 8 -11.67 -11.10 -6.77
C LYS A 8 -11.68 -10.88 -5.27
N ILE A 9 -11.13 -9.77 -4.79
CA ILE A 9 -11.13 -9.40 -3.36
C ILE A 9 -12.54 -9.11 -2.88
N LEU A 10 -13.36 -8.39 -3.65
CA LEU A 10 -14.76 -8.11 -3.32
C LEU A 10 -15.58 -9.37 -3.08
N LYS A 11 -15.29 -10.48 -3.75
CA LYS A 11 -15.98 -11.77 -3.52
C LYS A 11 -15.73 -12.38 -2.13
N ILE A 12 -14.75 -11.89 -1.38
CA ILE A 12 -14.47 -12.32 -0.01
C ILE A 12 -15.49 -11.71 0.98
N PHE A 13 -16.07 -10.58 0.63
CA PHE A 13 -16.93 -9.80 1.50
C PHE A 13 -18.40 -9.93 1.12
N LYS A 14 -19.27 -10.08 2.13
CA LYS A 14 -20.73 -10.08 1.97
C LYS A 14 -21.33 -8.69 2.07
N GLU A 15 -20.67 -7.80 2.79
CA GLU A 15 -21.14 -6.45 3.12
C GLU A 15 -20.06 -5.42 2.85
N LYS A 16 -20.46 -4.16 2.80
CA LYS A 16 -19.54 -3.01 2.73
C LYS A 16 -18.69 -2.96 3.99
N GLY A 17 -17.48 -2.43 3.84
CA GLY A 17 -16.53 -2.34 4.94
C GLY A 17 -15.67 -1.07 4.86
N PHE A 18 -14.60 -1.09 5.64
CA PHE A 18 -13.61 -0.03 5.68
C PHE A 18 -12.29 -0.54 5.10
N TYR A 19 -11.76 0.18 4.11
CA TYR A 19 -10.47 -0.12 3.53
C TYR A 19 -9.38 0.87 3.98
N VAL A 20 -8.14 0.41 3.92
CA VAL A 20 -6.94 1.25 4.01
C VAL A 20 -6.05 0.95 2.81
N ASP A 21 -5.64 1.99 2.10
CA ASP A 21 -4.81 1.92 0.90
C ASP A 21 -3.49 2.67 1.16
N VAL A 22 -2.38 1.94 1.26
CA VAL A 22 -1.04 2.47 1.54
C VAL A 22 -0.20 2.40 0.27
N GLY A 23 0.23 3.56 -0.23
CA GLY A 23 0.78 3.72 -1.57
C GLY A 23 -0.36 3.80 -2.58
N CYS A 24 -1.36 4.65 -2.29
CA CYS A 24 -2.62 4.66 -3.05
C CYS A 24 -2.51 5.28 -4.45
N TYR A 25 -1.41 5.97 -4.76
CA TYR A 25 -1.04 6.52 -6.06
C TYR A 25 -2.11 7.41 -6.72
N HIS A 26 -3.17 6.83 -7.29
CA HIS A 26 -4.19 7.55 -8.05
C HIS A 26 -5.60 7.05 -7.67
N PRO A 27 -6.60 7.93 -7.53
CA PRO A 27 -7.92 7.53 -7.04
C PRO A 27 -8.71 6.59 -7.97
N VAL A 28 -8.32 6.48 -9.24
CA VAL A 28 -9.02 5.67 -10.25
C VAL A 28 -8.08 4.67 -10.95
N ARG A 29 -6.93 5.16 -11.46
CA ARG A 29 -6.01 4.33 -12.26
C ARG A 29 -5.21 3.39 -11.36
N TYR A 30 -5.10 2.10 -11.75
CA TYR A 30 -4.32 1.07 -11.05
C TYR A 30 -4.63 0.95 -9.54
N ASN A 31 -5.83 1.34 -9.14
CA ASN A 31 -6.20 1.43 -7.73
C ASN A 31 -7.10 0.26 -7.31
N ASN A 32 -6.67 -0.49 -6.30
CA ASN A 32 -7.33 -1.69 -5.81
C ASN A 32 -8.57 -1.41 -4.94
N THR A 33 -8.77 -0.16 -4.51
CA THR A 33 -9.88 0.26 -3.64
C THR A 33 -10.95 1.07 -4.38
N TYR A 34 -10.71 1.46 -5.64
CA TYR A 34 -11.65 2.30 -6.38
C TYR A 34 -13.03 1.65 -6.55
N LYS A 35 -13.09 0.38 -6.91
CA LYS A 35 -14.35 -0.33 -7.06
C LYS A 35 -15.10 -0.48 -5.73
N MET A 36 -14.37 -0.67 -4.63
CA MET A 36 -14.95 -0.69 -3.28
C MET A 36 -15.59 0.67 -2.96
N PHE A 37 -14.88 1.77 -3.19
CA PHE A 37 -15.42 3.12 -3.05
C PHE A 37 -16.69 3.33 -3.88
N LYS A 38 -16.69 2.93 -5.16
CA LYS A 38 -17.89 3.00 -6.04
C LYS A 38 -19.08 2.20 -5.53
N LEU A 39 -18.82 1.15 -4.77
CA LEU A 39 -19.85 0.32 -4.12
C LEU A 39 -20.27 0.85 -2.73
N GLY A 40 -19.78 2.03 -2.35
CA GLY A 40 -20.16 2.71 -1.11
C GLY A 40 -19.40 2.23 0.12
N TRP A 41 -18.21 1.64 -0.03
CA TRP A 41 -17.25 1.51 1.06
C TRP A 41 -16.67 2.86 1.40
N THR A 42 -16.20 3.01 2.62
CA THR A 42 -15.39 4.15 3.06
C THR A 42 -13.98 3.71 3.37
N GLY A 43 -13.03 4.63 3.41
CA GLY A 43 -11.66 4.21 3.66
C GLY A 43 -10.68 5.31 4.03
N MET A 44 -9.42 4.88 4.08
CA MET A 44 -8.27 5.75 4.30
C MET A 44 -7.27 5.52 3.17
N ASN A 45 -6.91 6.59 2.47
CA ASN A 45 -5.90 6.60 1.43
C ASN A 45 -4.65 7.29 1.95
N ILE A 46 -3.51 6.65 1.83
CA ILE A 46 -2.22 7.14 2.35
C ILE A 46 -1.20 7.10 1.23
N ASP A 47 -0.61 8.24 0.94
CA ASP A 47 0.51 8.36 0.00
C ASP A 47 1.52 9.39 0.49
N LEU A 48 2.78 9.21 0.11
CA LEU A 48 3.83 10.19 0.38
C LEU A 48 3.80 11.39 -0.58
N ASN A 49 3.14 11.21 -1.73
CA ASN A 49 3.04 12.20 -2.78
C ASN A 49 1.86 13.16 -2.53
N PRO A 50 2.10 14.46 -2.28
CA PRO A 50 1.02 15.43 -2.07
C PRO A 50 0.06 15.52 -3.25
N PHE A 51 0.56 15.44 -4.49
CA PHE A 51 -0.25 15.50 -5.69
C PHE A 51 -1.29 14.36 -5.74
N SER A 52 -0.86 13.12 -5.43
CA SER A 52 -1.77 11.98 -5.31
C SER A 52 -2.89 12.27 -4.30
N ILE A 53 -2.55 12.76 -3.13
CA ILE A 53 -3.54 13.02 -2.06
C ILE A 53 -4.51 14.15 -2.44
N GLU A 54 -4.08 15.20 -3.14
CA GLU A 54 -5.00 16.22 -3.65
C GLU A 54 -6.00 15.63 -4.66
N LEU A 55 -5.58 14.73 -5.54
CA LEU A 55 -6.50 14.01 -6.43
C LEU A 55 -7.53 13.18 -5.66
N PHE A 56 -7.08 12.49 -4.58
CA PHE A 56 -7.99 11.73 -3.72
C PHE A 56 -9.00 12.63 -2.98
N LYS A 57 -8.61 13.80 -2.49
CA LYS A 57 -9.53 14.75 -1.83
C LYS A 57 -10.66 15.19 -2.76
N VAL A 58 -10.37 15.38 -4.04
CA VAL A 58 -11.38 15.73 -5.05
C VAL A 58 -12.24 14.51 -5.42
N ALA A 59 -11.62 13.37 -5.71
CA ALA A 59 -12.32 12.20 -6.24
C ALA A 59 -13.03 11.35 -5.17
N ARG A 60 -12.53 11.40 -3.92
CA ARG A 60 -13.05 10.62 -2.78
C ARG A 60 -13.10 11.48 -1.51
N PRO A 61 -13.94 12.52 -1.49
CA PRO A 61 -13.99 13.50 -0.39
C PRO A 61 -14.48 12.90 0.94
N THR A 62 -15.18 11.78 0.89
CA THR A 62 -15.68 11.06 2.08
C THR A 62 -14.63 10.18 2.75
N ASP A 63 -13.51 9.92 2.07
CA ASP A 63 -12.40 9.13 2.61
C ASP A 63 -11.44 9.99 3.43
N LEU A 64 -10.69 9.34 4.32
CA LEU A 64 -9.56 9.95 5.01
C LEU A 64 -8.33 9.96 4.08
N ASN A 65 -7.96 11.12 3.56
CA ASN A 65 -6.86 11.27 2.59
C ASN A 65 -5.64 11.86 3.29
N ILE A 66 -4.57 11.07 3.48
CA ILE A 66 -3.44 11.41 4.35
C ILE A 66 -2.13 11.45 3.55
N CYS A 67 -1.53 12.64 3.44
CA CYS A 67 -0.21 12.82 2.85
C CYS A 67 0.87 12.48 3.88
N THR A 68 1.46 11.30 3.79
CA THR A 68 2.60 10.90 4.62
C THR A 68 3.27 9.63 4.09
N ALA A 69 4.58 9.52 4.29
CA ALA A 69 5.29 8.27 4.08
C ALA A 69 5.10 7.35 5.30
N VAL A 70 4.83 6.05 5.05
CA VAL A 70 4.66 5.05 6.11
C VAL A 70 5.91 4.19 6.24
N SER A 71 6.46 4.08 7.46
CA SER A 71 7.64 3.26 7.74
C SER A 71 7.75 2.90 9.23
N ASN A 72 8.53 1.88 9.53
CA ASN A 72 8.94 1.57 10.91
C ASN A 72 10.11 2.44 11.43
N LYS A 73 10.75 3.24 10.58
CA LYS A 73 11.81 4.21 10.93
C LYS A 73 11.25 5.62 10.83
N LYS A 74 11.76 6.56 11.62
CA LYS A 74 11.29 7.96 11.66
C LYS A 74 11.68 8.78 10.42
N VAL A 75 12.78 8.41 9.77
CA VAL A 75 13.33 9.12 8.60
C VAL A 75 13.76 8.09 7.55
N ARG A 76 13.47 8.39 6.30
CA ARG A 76 13.88 7.60 5.12
C ARG A 76 14.34 8.51 4.00
N ASN A 77 15.08 7.95 3.05
CA ASN A 77 15.40 8.60 1.79
C ASN A 77 14.22 8.36 0.82
N LEU A 78 13.74 9.42 0.21
CA LEU A 78 12.78 9.38 -0.88
C LEU A 78 13.56 9.42 -2.21
N TYR A 79 13.34 8.45 -3.04
CA TYR A 79 13.78 8.38 -4.43
C TYR A 79 12.60 8.79 -5.30
N PHE A 80 12.64 10.03 -5.77
CA PHE A 80 11.52 10.68 -6.44
C PHE A 80 11.81 10.86 -7.92
N ASN A 81 10.92 10.36 -8.78
CA ASN A 81 10.96 10.57 -10.22
C ASN A 81 10.23 11.87 -10.59
N HIS A 82 8.90 11.84 -10.57
CA HIS A 82 8.03 13.01 -10.76
C HIS A 82 6.66 12.79 -10.08
N GLU A 83 5.80 13.84 -10.10
CA GLU A 83 4.53 13.87 -9.37
C GLU A 83 3.53 12.81 -9.84
N LEU A 84 3.56 12.45 -11.11
CA LEU A 84 2.66 11.44 -11.70
C LEU A 84 3.28 10.04 -11.80
N SER A 85 4.48 9.85 -11.23
CA SER A 85 5.16 8.56 -11.32
C SER A 85 4.67 7.59 -10.22
N PRO A 86 4.26 6.38 -10.57
CA PRO A 86 4.03 5.32 -9.61
C PRO A 86 5.33 4.78 -8.98
N GLU A 87 6.49 5.10 -9.57
CA GLU A 87 7.81 4.56 -9.22
C GLU A 87 8.49 5.28 -8.05
N ASN A 88 7.83 6.26 -7.42
CA ASN A 88 8.35 6.96 -6.26
C ASN A 88 8.49 5.98 -5.08
N THR A 89 9.70 5.81 -4.56
CA THR A 89 9.98 4.76 -3.58
C THR A 89 10.88 5.23 -2.43
N LEU A 90 10.82 4.53 -1.30
CA LEU A 90 11.75 4.68 -0.17
C LEU A 90 12.92 3.66 -0.23
N GLU A 91 12.97 2.82 -1.26
CA GLU A 91 13.94 1.75 -1.39
C GLU A 91 14.91 1.98 -2.55
N LYS A 92 16.20 2.15 -2.23
CA LYS A 92 17.28 2.39 -3.22
C LYS A 92 17.31 1.32 -4.32
N ASN A 93 17.12 0.05 -3.95
CA ASN A 93 17.18 -1.06 -4.92
C ASN A 93 16.02 -1.00 -5.93
N HIS A 94 14.84 -0.51 -5.53
CA HIS A 94 13.72 -0.28 -6.44
C HIS A 94 13.99 0.91 -7.36
N ALA A 95 14.49 2.02 -6.84
CA ALA A 95 14.90 3.17 -7.65
C ALA A 95 15.90 2.76 -8.74
N VAL A 96 16.97 2.04 -8.37
CA VAL A 96 17.96 1.53 -9.34
C VAL A 96 17.36 0.55 -10.35
N PHE A 97 16.40 -0.26 -9.92
CA PHE A 97 15.68 -1.16 -10.83
C PHE A 97 14.88 -0.39 -11.88
N TYR A 98 14.15 0.66 -11.46
CA TYR A 98 13.37 1.50 -12.38
C TYR A 98 14.25 2.29 -13.35
N GLU A 99 15.36 2.87 -12.87
CA GLU A 99 16.34 3.53 -13.74
C GLU A 99 16.87 2.59 -14.84
N LYS A 100 17.24 1.35 -14.46
CA LYS A 100 17.82 0.37 -15.40
C LYS A 100 16.78 -0.26 -16.34
N THR A 101 15.55 -0.46 -15.89
CA THR A 101 14.54 -1.21 -16.64
C THR A 101 13.67 -0.31 -17.51
N PHE A 102 13.33 0.88 -17.01
CA PHE A 102 12.37 1.78 -17.63
C PHE A 102 12.98 3.15 -18.00
N GLY A 103 14.26 3.38 -17.72
CA GLY A 103 14.92 4.66 -17.99
C GLY A 103 14.42 5.80 -17.08
N SER A 104 13.85 5.47 -15.91
CA SER A 104 13.31 6.45 -14.97
C SER A 104 14.39 7.41 -14.49
N LYS A 105 14.08 8.73 -14.47
CA LYS A 105 15.04 9.77 -14.04
C LYS A 105 14.86 10.09 -12.56
N ILE A 106 15.36 9.20 -11.69
CA ILE A 106 15.25 9.39 -10.25
C ILE A 106 16.09 10.57 -9.79
N LYS A 107 15.49 11.55 -9.14
CA LYS A 107 16.16 12.72 -8.58
C LYS A 107 17.06 12.34 -7.40
N LYS A 108 18.05 13.19 -7.07
CA LYS A 108 18.89 13.02 -5.88
C LYS A 108 18.00 12.78 -4.64
N PRO A 109 18.26 11.72 -3.85
CA PRO A 109 17.38 11.35 -2.75
C PRO A 109 17.30 12.45 -1.68
N LYS A 110 16.08 12.70 -1.19
CA LYS A 110 15.80 13.61 -0.09
C LYS A 110 15.44 12.85 1.17
N LYS A 111 15.93 13.28 2.33
CA LYS A 111 15.48 12.75 3.62
C LYS A 111 14.07 13.28 3.92
N ILE A 112 13.14 12.39 4.21
CA ILE A 112 11.77 12.74 4.59
C ILE A 112 11.41 12.10 5.93
N ARG A 113 10.51 12.75 6.68
CA ARG A 113 9.91 12.17 7.87
C ARG A 113 8.86 11.14 7.47
N THR A 114 8.76 10.07 8.26
CA THR A 114 7.78 9.00 8.08
C THR A 114 6.99 8.79 9.36
N ARG A 115 5.85 8.14 9.26
CA ARG A 115 5.00 7.75 10.40
C ARG A 115 4.80 6.23 10.41
N LYS A 116 4.61 5.67 11.61
CA LYS A 116 4.17 4.28 11.73
C LYS A 116 2.69 4.15 11.39
N LEU A 117 2.30 3.09 10.69
CA LEU A 117 0.89 2.84 10.38
C LEU A 117 0.04 2.75 11.67
N SER A 118 0.60 2.16 12.73
CA SER A 118 -0.05 2.12 14.05
C SER A 118 -0.31 3.49 14.68
N GLU A 119 0.54 4.48 14.40
CA GLU A 119 0.34 5.87 14.88
C GLU A 119 -0.78 6.55 14.08
N ILE A 120 -0.79 6.33 12.75
CA ILE A 120 -1.85 6.85 11.87
C ILE A 120 -3.21 6.27 12.29
N PHE A 121 -3.30 4.96 12.51
CA PHE A 121 -4.54 4.30 12.95
C PHE A 121 -5.04 4.84 14.29
N ARG A 122 -4.14 4.96 15.28
CA ARG A 122 -4.52 5.51 16.60
C ARG A 122 -5.02 6.96 16.51
N LYS A 123 -4.31 7.81 15.75
CA LYS A 123 -4.71 9.22 15.59
C LYS A 123 -6.11 9.35 14.97
N ASN A 124 -6.47 8.46 14.06
CA ASN A 124 -7.74 8.47 13.36
C ASN A 124 -8.77 7.48 13.97
N ARG A 125 -8.51 6.94 15.16
CA ARG A 125 -9.40 6.01 15.91
C ARG A 125 -9.80 4.78 15.10
N ILE A 126 -8.90 4.29 14.23
CA ILE A 126 -9.11 3.06 13.44
C ILE A 126 -8.74 1.85 14.29
N SER A 127 -9.69 0.96 14.51
CA SER A 127 -9.50 -0.31 15.24
C SER A 127 -9.81 -1.54 14.38
N LYS A 128 -10.65 -1.36 13.34
CA LYS A 128 -11.07 -2.41 12.42
C LYS A 128 -10.80 -1.98 10.98
N VAL A 129 -10.23 -2.88 10.19
CA VAL A 129 -9.96 -2.71 8.76
C VAL A 129 -10.41 -3.97 8.05
N ASP A 130 -11.40 -3.88 7.17
CA ASP A 130 -11.87 -5.03 6.42
C ASP A 130 -10.87 -5.37 5.31
N PHE A 131 -10.32 -4.37 4.62
CA PHE A 131 -9.33 -4.55 3.57
C PHE A 131 -8.15 -3.59 3.72
N LEU A 132 -6.93 -4.13 3.81
CA LEU A 132 -5.67 -3.38 3.80
C LEU A 132 -4.92 -3.68 2.51
N ASN A 133 -4.77 -2.67 1.66
CA ASN A 133 -3.88 -2.70 0.49
C ASN A 133 -2.53 -2.10 0.87
N ILE A 134 -1.43 -2.76 0.50
CA ILE A 134 -0.06 -2.25 0.65
C ILE A 134 0.67 -2.45 -0.66
N ASP A 135 0.91 -1.33 -1.33
CA ASP A 135 1.65 -1.25 -2.59
C ASP A 135 2.58 -0.04 -2.49
N SER A 136 3.84 -0.28 -2.19
CA SER A 136 4.78 0.77 -1.79
C SER A 136 6.17 0.61 -2.38
N GLU A 137 6.22 -0.06 -3.53
CA GLU A 137 7.39 -0.13 -4.38
C GLU A 137 8.64 -0.63 -3.62
N GLY A 138 8.47 -1.79 -2.92
CA GLY A 138 9.52 -2.50 -2.20
C GLY A 138 9.63 -2.16 -0.71
N HIS A 139 8.77 -1.28 -0.18
CA HIS A 139 8.81 -0.87 1.24
C HIS A 139 7.81 -1.63 2.13
N GLU A 140 7.11 -2.64 1.61
CA GLU A 140 6.01 -3.40 2.22
C GLU A 140 6.39 -3.99 3.59
N LEU A 141 7.58 -4.58 3.71
CA LEU A 141 8.05 -5.15 4.98
C LEU A 141 8.20 -4.09 6.08
N SER A 142 8.67 -2.89 5.73
CA SER A 142 8.81 -1.77 6.67
C SER A 142 7.44 -1.27 7.14
N ILE A 143 6.46 -1.23 6.24
CA ILE A 143 5.07 -0.89 6.57
C ILE A 143 4.48 -1.93 7.52
N LEU A 144 4.60 -3.23 7.22
CA LEU A 144 4.14 -4.30 8.10
C LEU A 144 4.79 -4.25 9.48
N LYS A 145 6.07 -3.89 9.59
CA LYS A 145 6.79 -3.70 10.87
C LYS A 145 6.38 -2.43 11.61
N SER A 146 5.68 -1.52 10.97
CA SER A 146 5.21 -0.26 11.56
C SER A 146 3.86 -0.38 12.28
N ILE A 147 3.23 -1.56 12.19
CA ILE A 147 1.94 -1.84 12.80
C ILE A 147 1.97 -3.14 13.61
N ASN A 148 1.28 -3.17 14.75
CA ASN A 148 0.98 -4.41 15.44
C ASN A 148 -0.27 -5.05 14.83
N LEU A 149 -0.07 -5.98 13.90
CA LEU A 149 -1.15 -6.65 13.18
C LEU A 149 -2.12 -7.43 14.08
N LYS A 150 -1.68 -7.85 15.29
CA LYS A 150 -2.54 -8.54 16.27
C LYS A 150 -3.48 -7.60 17.01
N LYS A 151 -3.07 -6.33 17.17
CA LYS A 151 -3.85 -5.32 17.92
C LYS A 151 -5.02 -4.77 17.09
N PHE A 152 -4.84 -4.68 15.78
CA PHE A 152 -5.86 -4.16 14.88
C PHE A 152 -6.61 -5.31 14.23
N ASN A 153 -7.94 -5.20 14.15
CA ASN A 153 -8.79 -6.22 13.51
C ASN A 153 -8.75 -6.04 11.98
N ILE A 154 -7.72 -6.60 11.35
CA ILE A 154 -7.55 -6.58 9.89
C ILE A 154 -7.98 -7.93 9.34
N LYS A 155 -8.95 -7.96 8.40
CA LYS A 155 -9.49 -9.20 7.84
C LYS A 155 -8.74 -9.68 6.61
N VAL A 156 -8.51 -8.79 5.64
CA VAL A 156 -7.89 -9.12 4.36
C VAL A 156 -6.73 -8.16 4.09
N ILE A 157 -5.60 -8.71 3.65
CA ILE A 157 -4.44 -7.94 3.21
C ILE A 157 -4.12 -8.30 1.75
N CYS A 158 -4.07 -7.29 0.88
CA CYS A 158 -3.46 -7.36 -0.44
C CYS A 158 -2.09 -6.70 -0.35
N ILE A 159 -1.05 -7.37 -0.85
CA ILE A 159 0.30 -6.87 -0.73
C ILE A 159 1.15 -7.29 -1.93
N GLU A 160 1.93 -6.36 -2.46
CA GLU A 160 2.88 -6.65 -3.51
C GLU A 160 4.03 -7.52 -2.98
N VAL A 161 4.35 -8.61 -3.69
CA VAL A 161 5.39 -9.56 -3.30
C VAL A 161 6.34 -9.86 -4.45
N LEU A 162 5.91 -9.61 -5.67
CA LEU A 162 6.68 -9.83 -6.89
C LEU A 162 6.86 -8.51 -7.65
N LYS A 163 7.96 -8.37 -8.36
CA LYS A 163 8.16 -7.29 -9.34
C LYS A 163 7.34 -7.55 -10.61
N HIS A 164 7.14 -6.54 -11.43
CA HIS A 164 6.46 -6.66 -12.72
C HIS A 164 7.01 -7.76 -13.64
N ASN A 165 8.30 -8.07 -13.57
CA ASN A 165 8.91 -9.20 -14.28
C ASN A 165 8.74 -10.56 -13.57
N MET A 166 7.81 -10.67 -12.62
CA MET A 166 7.47 -11.85 -11.82
C MET A 166 8.60 -12.37 -10.90
N LYS A 167 9.72 -11.67 -10.80
CA LYS A 167 10.78 -12.01 -9.84
C LYS A 167 10.39 -11.56 -8.43
N ALA A 168 10.75 -12.37 -7.43
CA ALA A 168 10.49 -12.03 -6.03
C ALA A 168 11.20 -10.73 -5.63
N ILE A 169 10.50 -9.85 -4.90
CA ILE A 169 11.09 -8.71 -4.21
C ILE A 169 12.08 -9.26 -3.17
N LYS A 170 13.20 -8.58 -2.95
CA LYS A 170 14.25 -9.02 -2.01
C LYS A 170 13.71 -9.47 -0.65
N GLU A 171 12.67 -8.79 -0.17
CA GLU A 171 12.07 -9.03 1.14
C GLU A 171 10.83 -9.95 1.12
N SER A 172 10.44 -10.49 -0.04
CA SER A 172 9.21 -11.30 -0.22
C SER A 172 9.05 -12.40 0.82
N LYS A 173 10.09 -13.20 1.04
CA LYS A 173 10.07 -14.30 2.03
C LYS A 173 9.82 -13.76 3.44
N LYS A 174 10.37 -12.58 3.77
CA LYS A 174 10.18 -11.94 5.09
C LYS A 174 8.79 -11.36 5.25
N VAL A 175 8.21 -10.79 4.18
CA VAL A 175 6.82 -10.31 4.13
C VAL A 175 5.86 -11.47 4.42
N ILE A 176 5.98 -12.58 3.69
CA ILE A 176 5.15 -13.77 3.86
C ILE A 176 5.30 -14.34 5.28
N LYS A 177 6.55 -14.47 5.77
CA LYS A 177 6.82 -14.96 7.14
C LYS A 177 6.19 -14.04 8.19
N CYS A 178 6.26 -12.72 8.01
CA CYS A 178 5.67 -11.73 8.91
C CYS A 178 4.14 -11.91 8.99
N LEU A 179 3.46 -12.02 7.85
CA LEU A 179 2.01 -12.20 7.80
C LEU A 179 1.58 -13.53 8.44
N LYS A 180 2.24 -14.64 8.09
CA LYS A 180 1.96 -15.96 8.69
C LYS A 180 2.13 -15.97 10.21
N LYS A 181 3.22 -15.37 10.73
CA LYS A 181 3.47 -15.25 12.18
C LYS A 181 2.38 -14.44 12.91
N ASN A 182 1.70 -13.53 12.19
CA ASN A 182 0.61 -12.73 12.72
C ASN A 182 -0.78 -13.34 12.45
N GLY A 183 -0.86 -14.61 12.06
CA GLY A 183 -2.12 -15.36 11.91
C GLY A 183 -2.82 -15.19 10.58
N PHE A 184 -2.16 -14.57 9.59
CA PHE A 184 -2.71 -14.48 8.24
C PHE A 184 -2.39 -15.73 7.43
N LYS A 185 -3.40 -16.25 6.71
CA LYS A 185 -3.27 -17.38 5.78
C LYS A 185 -3.26 -16.88 4.35
N PHE A 186 -2.37 -17.40 3.52
CA PHE A 186 -2.37 -17.14 2.08
C PHE A 186 -3.68 -17.65 1.47
N LYS A 187 -4.37 -16.80 0.71
CA LYS A 187 -5.63 -17.15 0.07
C LYS A 187 -5.45 -17.45 -1.42
N PHE A 188 -4.91 -16.49 -2.17
CA PHE A 188 -4.58 -16.62 -3.58
C PHE A 188 -3.62 -15.52 -4.04
N ARG A 189 -3.14 -15.67 -5.26
CA ARG A 189 -2.30 -14.69 -5.95
C ARG A 189 -3.03 -14.11 -7.16
N ILE A 190 -2.82 -12.81 -7.44
CA ILE A 190 -3.24 -12.14 -8.68
C ILE A 190 -2.09 -11.28 -9.16
N GLY A 191 -1.60 -11.53 -10.39
CA GLY A 191 -0.45 -10.80 -10.90
C GLY A 191 0.73 -10.87 -9.94
N ILE A 192 1.18 -9.71 -9.52
CA ILE A 192 2.30 -9.52 -8.57
C ILE A 192 1.85 -9.48 -7.10
N ASN A 193 0.53 -9.42 -6.86
CA ASN A 193 -0.09 -9.25 -5.55
C ASN A 193 -0.49 -10.57 -4.90
N PHE A 194 -0.24 -10.69 -3.61
CA PHE A 194 -0.64 -11.82 -2.78
C PHE A 194 -1.74 -11.38 -1.81
N ILE A 195 -2.79 -12.22 -1.73
CA ILE A 195 -3.94 -11.97 -0.87
C ILE A 195 -3.87 -12.90 0.34
N PHE A 196 -3.95 -12.30 1.51
CA PHE A 196 -3.96 -12.99 2.79
C PHE A 196 -5.24 -12.69 3.54
N THR A 197 -5.74 -13.67 4.29
CA THR A 197 -6.95 -13.54 5.13
C THR A 197 -6.65 -14.03 6.54
N ARG A 198 -7.41 -13.53 7.49
CA ARG A 198 -7.40 -14.02 8.88
C ARG A 198 -8.73 -14.71 9.15
#